data_af82cdf9bd84160810d829a4891c78a2
#
_entry.id   af82cdf9bd84160810d829a4891c78a2
#
_cell.length_a   1.000
_cell.length_b   1.000
_cell.length_c   1.000
_cell.angle_alpha   90.00
_cell.angle_beta   90.00
_cell.angle_gamma   90.00
#
_symmetry.space_group_name_H-M   'P 1'
#
loop_
_entity.id
_entity.type
_entity.pdbx_description
1 polymer ?
#
loop_
_entity_poly.entity_id
_entity_poly.type
_entity_poly.pdbx_seq_one_letter_code
_entity_poly.pdbx_strand_id
1 'polypeptide(L)'
;MYLCPTESKKNTYRMIDFNMIPSPCYVMEEELLRRNLSLIKSVKERAGVNVILAFKAFAMWKAFPIVREYIPYSTASSKFEARLAFEEMGSRAHT
;
A
#
# COMPACT_ATOMS: atom_id res chain seq x y z
N MET A 1 0.61 -13.16 -3.08
CA MET A 1 0.74 -11.84 -2.44
C MET A 1 0.28 -11.94 -1.01
N TYR A 2 1.11 -11.58 -0.08
CA TYR A 2 0.87 -11.79 1.34
C TYR A 2 1.24 -10.56 2.13
N LEU A 3 0.30 -10.05 2.94
CA LEU A 3 0.57 -8.95 3.86
C LEU A 3 0.94 -9.55 5.21
N CYS A 4 2.05 -9.09 5.77
CA CYS A 4 2.53 -9.59 7.04
C CYS A 4 1.43 -9.50 8.11
N PRO A 5 1.19 -10.57 8.87
CA PRO A 5 0.12 -10.58 9.87
C PRO A 5 0.35 -9.58 11.00
N THR A 6 -0.67 -9.48 11.83
CA THR A 6 -0.73 -8.48 12.91
C THR A 6 0.33 -8.63 13.98
N GLU A 7 1.01 -9.75 14.03
CA GLU A 7 2.10 -9.94 15.00
C GLU A 7 3.14 -8.85 14.91
N SER A 8 3.40 -8.36 13.70
CA SER A 8 4.35 -7.28 13.47
C SER A 8 3.98 -6.01 14.20
N LYS A 9 2.72 -5.82 14.51
CA LYS A 9 2.24 -4.63 15.22
C LYS A 9 2.68 -4.57 16.66
N LYS A 10 2.99 -5.72 17.25
CA LYS A 10 3.33 -5.80 18.67
C LYS A 10 4.80 -5.57 18.94
N ASN A 11 5.62 -5.79 17.95
CA ASN A 11 7.07 -5.66 18.11
C ASN A 11 7.71 -5.28 16.78
N THR A 12 8.15 -4.03 16.72
CA THR A 12 8.77 -3.46 15.52
C THR A 12 10.08 -4.15 15.13
N TYR A 13 10.71 -4.82 16.08
CA TYR A 13 12.01 -5.47 15.86
C TYR A 13 11.88 -6.96 15.62
N ARG A 14 10.64 -7.46 15.60
CA ARG A 14 10.43 -8.87 15.33
C ARG A 14 10.78 -9.18 13.90
N MET A 15 11.62 -10.17 13.72
CA MET A 15 11.92 -10.68 12.39
C MET A 15 10.75 -11.53 11.88
N ILE A 16 10.49 -11.44 10.58
CA ILE A 16 9.50 -12.27 9.94
C ILE A 16 10.00 -13.72 9.93
N ASP A 17 9.14 -14.63 10.38
CA ASP A 17 9.43 -16.06 10.29
C ASP A 17 8.99 -16.56 8.92
N PHE A 18 9.92 -16.63 7.99
CA PHE A 18 9.63 -17.04 6.62
C PHE A 18 9.17 -18.48 6.51
N ASN A 19 9.41 -19.30 7.52
CA ASN A 19 8.92 -20.68 7.52
C ASN A 19 7.42 -20.77 7.73
N MET A 20 6.81 -19.72 8.29
CA MET A 20 5.38 -19.64 8.52
C MET A 20 4.62 -19.06 7.36
N ILE A 21 5.30 -18.60 6.32
CA ILE A 21 4.69 -17.92 5.19
C ILE A 21 4.57 -18.88 4.01
N PRO A 22 3.41 -18.94 3.34
CA PRO A 22 3.26 -19.78 2.15
C PRO A 22 4.21 -19.32 1.06
N SER A 23 4.74 -20.27 0.29
CA SER A 23 5.64 -19.99 -0.80
C SER A 23 5.09 -20.59 -2.10
N PRO A 24 5.14 -19.88 -3.24
CA PRO A 24 5.65 -18.52 -3.42
C PRO A 24 4.64 -17.45 -2.99
N CYS A 25 5.15 -16.31 -2.52
CA CYS A 25 4.28 -15.16 -2.21
C CYS A 25 5.11 -13.88 -2.12
N TYR A 26 4.41 -12.75 -2.20
CA TYR A 26 5.00 -11.45 -1.87
C TYR A 26 4.69 -11.15 -0.41
N VAL A 27 5.66 -10.64 0.32
CA VAL A 27 5.54 -10.31 1.73
C VAL A 27 5.72 -8.82 1.92
N MET A 28 4.78 -8.19 2.62
CA MET A 28 4.83 -6.77 2.95
C MET A 28 4.90 -6.61 4.46
N GLU A 29 5.87 -5.85 4.94
CA GLU A 29 5.94 -5.48 6.35
C GLU A 29 5.13 -4.20 6.56
N GLU A 30 4.05 -4.30 7.31
CA GLU A 30 3.13 -3.20 7.51
C GLU A 30 3.80 -1.97 8.11
N GLU A 31 4.67 -2.15 9.09
CA GLU A 31 5.34 -1.02 9.73
C GLU A 31 6.24 -0.24 8.79
N LEU A 32 7.00 -0.96 7.97
CA LEU A 32 7.86 -0.31 6.99
C LEU A 32 7.04 0.42 5.94
N LEU A 33 5.92 -0.18 5.54
CA LEU A 33 4.99 0.48 4.62
C LEU A 33 4.46 1.77 5.21
N ARG A 34 3.98 1.74 6.45
CA ARG A 34 3.46 2.94 7.12
C ARG A 34 4.53 4.01 7.28
N ARG A 35 5.73 3.60 7.60
CA ARG A 35 6.87 4.52 7.74
C ARG A 35 7.17 5.24 6.43
N ASN A 36 7.20 4.51 5.33
CA ASN A 36 7.43 5.08 4.01
C ASN A 36 6.28 6.00 3.58
N LEU A 37 5.05 5.58 3.85
CA LEU A 37 3.88 6.39 3.53
C LEU A 37 3.82 7.67 4.35
N SER A 38 4.24 7.62 5.60
CA SER A 38 4.33 8.81 6.45
C SER A 38 5.33 9.81 5.88
N LEU A 39 6.45 9.32 5.37
CA LEU A 39 7.45 10.18 4.73
C LEU A 39 6.87 10.84 3.47
N ILE A 40 6.20 10.08 2.64
CA ILE A 40 5.54 10.63 1.44
C ILE A 40 4.52 11.68 1.82
N LYS A 41 3.72 11.43 2.84
CA LYS A 41 2.72 12.38 3.33
C LYS A 41 3.37 13.67 3.81
N SER A 42 4.46 13.56 4.54
CA SER A 42 5.23 14.72 5.00
C SER A 42 5.72 15.58 3.83
N VAL A 43 6.28 14.97 2.82
CA VAL A 43 6.76 15.67 1.62
C VAL A 43 5.61 16.34 0.89
N LYS A 44 4.49 15.61 0.74
CA LYS A 44 3.28 16.13 0.11
C LYS A 44 2.79 17.40 0.79
N GLU A 45 2.72 17.39 2.11
CA GLU A 45 2.26 18.54 2.89
C GLU A 45 3.22 19.73 2.80
N ARG A 46 4.51 19.48 2.86
CA ARG A 46 5.51 20.54 2.77
C ARG A 46 5.58 21.16 1.39
N ALA A 47 5.39 20.36 0.35
CA ALA A 47 5.43 20.85 -1.02
C ALA A 47 4.10 21.46 -1.49
N GLY A 48 3.01 21.19 -0.77
CA GLY A 48 1.69 21.68 -1.16
C GLY A 48 1.16 21.03 -2.42
N VAL A 49 1.50 19.75 -2.66
CA VAL A 49 1.09 19.01 -3.85
C VAL A 49 0.24 17.81 -3.47
N ASN A 50 -0.48 17.27 -4.44
CA ASN A 50 -1.17 16.01 -4.28
C ASN A 50 -0.32 14.87 -4.82
N VAL A 51 -0.28 13.77 -4.08
CA VAL A 51 0.39 12.56 -4.50
C VAL A 51 -0.69 11.52 -4.80
N ILE A 52 -0.58 10.87 -5.94
CA ILE A 52 -1.51 9.81 -6.34
C ILE A 52 -0.74 8.52 -6.60
N LEU A 53 -1.35 7.41 -6.23
CA LEU A 53 -0.76 6.09 -6.40
C LEU A 53 -0.97 5.61 -7.84
N ALA A 54 0.12 5.24 -8.51
CA ALA A 54 0.04 4.58 -9.81
C ALA A 54 0.09 3.07 -9.59
N PHE A 55 -0.94 2.36 -10.02
CA PHE A 55 -1.02 0.92 -9.80
C PHE A 55 0.07 0.13 -10.52
N LYS A 56 0.59 0.63 -11.60
CA LYS A 56 1.73 -0.01 -12.24
C LYS A 56 2.99 0.01 -11.38
N ALA A 57 3.04 0.91 -10.39
CA ALA A 57 4.15 0.97 -9.44
C ALA A 57 3.88 0.11 -8.21
N PHE A 58 2.63 0.04 -7.80
CA PHE A 58 2.24 -0.70 -6.59
C PHE A 58 0.78 -1.09 -6.69
N ALA A 59 0.51 -2.39 -6.73
CA ALA A 59 -0.85 -2.92 -6.86
C ALA A 59 -1.16 -4.03 -5.86
N MET A 60 -0.50 -4.02 -4.71
CA MET A 60 -0.79 -4.97 -3.64
C MET A 60 -2.09 -4.57 -2.95
N TRP A 61 -3.20 -5.00 -3.53
CA TRP A 61 -4.52 -4.52 -3.15
C TRP A 61 -4.89 -4.80 -1.69
N LYS A 62 -4.34 -5.84 -1.08
CA LYS A 62 -4.57 -6.12 0.34
C LYS A 62 -3.98 -5.05 1.25
N ALA A 63 -3.01 -4.29 0.78
CA ALA A 63 -2.41 -3.19 1.52
C ALA A 63 -3.11 -1.85 1.26
N PHE A 64 -4.06 -1.79 0.34
CA PHE A 64 -4.75 -0.55 0.00
C PHE A 64 -5.47 0.13 1.18
N PRO A 65 -6.08 -0.59 2.13
CA PRO A 65 -6.64 0.08 3.31
C PRO A 65 -5.61 0.89 4.08
N ILE A 66 -4.37 0.44 4.12
CA ILE A 66 -3.27 1.16 4.77
C ILE A 66 -2.84 2.34 3.91
N VAL A 67 -2.60 2.09 2.63
CA VAL A 67 -2.14 3.12 1.69
C VAL A 67 -3.13 4.27 1.62
N ARG A 68 -4.42 3.97 1.64
CA ARG A 68 -5.49 4.96 1.54
C ARG A 68 -5.49 5.96 2.70
N GLU A 69 -4.97 5.58 3.85
CA GLU A 69 -4.84 6.48 4.99
C GLU A 69 -3.88 7.64 4.70
N TYR A 70 -2.95 7.44 3.79
CA TYR A 70 -1.89 8.42 3.46
C TYR A 70 -2.04 8.98 2.05
N ILE A 71 -2.42 8.15 1.10
CA ILE A 71 -2.56 8.50 -0.32
C ILE A 71 -3.94 8.01 -0.77
N PRO A 72 -4.98 8.87 -0.67
CA PRO A 72 -6.34 8.44 -0.98
C PRO A 72 -6.66 8.36 -2.48
N TYR A 73 -5.79 8.88 -3.33
CA TYR A 73 -6.04 8.97 -4.76
C TYR A 73 -5.15 8.03 -5.54
N SER A 74 -5.63 7.62 -6.71
CA SER A 74 -4.91 6.69 -7.57
C SER A 74 -5.05 7.06 -9.04
N THR A 75 -4.16 6.52 -9.87
CA THR A 75 -4.25 6.65 -11.31
C THR A 75 -4.19 5.26 -11.94
N ALA A 76 -4.98 5.07 -12.98
CA ALA A 76 -5.10 3.80 -13.68
C ALA A 76 -4.68 3.97 -15.14
N SER A 77 -3.94 3.01 -15.66
CA SER A 77 -3.49 2.99 -17.05
C SER A 77 -4.29 2.00 -17.89
N SER A 78 -5.26 1.32 -17.30
CA SER A 78 -6.11 0.36 -18.00
C SER A 78 -7.47 0.27 -17.30
N LYS A 79 -8.44 -0.34 -17.99
CA LYS A 79 -9.76 -0.55 -17.39
C LYS A 79 -9.69 -1.50 -16.18
N PHE A 80 -8.74 -2.43 -16.19
CA PHE A 80 -8.55 -3.34 -15.08
C PHE A 80 -8.02 -2.63 -13.85
N GLU A 81 -7.09 -1.69 -14.04
CA GLU A 81 -6.61 -0.86 -12.93
C GLU A 81 -7.69 0.10 -12.42
N ALA A 82 -8.52 0.63 -13.32
CA ALA A 82 -9.64 1.49 -12.92
C ALA A 82 -10.65 0.69 -12.07
N ARG A 83 -10.90 -0.56 -12.46
CA ARG A 83 -11.75 -1.45 -11.69
C ARG A 83 -11.14 -1.76 -10.32
N LEU A 84 -9.84 -2.00 -10.28
CA LEU A 84 -9.12 -2.22 -9.05
C LEU A 84 -9.25 -1.03 -8.10
N ALA A 85 -9.13 0.19 -8.64
CA ALA A 85 -9.30 1.41 -7.85
C ALA A 85 -10.70 1.48 -7.24
N PHE A 86 -11.71 1.19 -8.03
CA PHE A 86 -13.09 1.26 -7.57
C PHE A 86 -13.41 0.18 -6.53
N GLU A 87 -13.02 -1.06 -6.81
CA GLU A 87 -13.38 -2.19 -5.96
C GLU A 87 -12.53 -2.28 -4.68
N GLU A 88 -11.23 -2.03 -4.78
CA GLU A 88 -10.30 -2.26 -3.68
C GLU A 88 -9.82 -0.99 -3.00
N MET A 89 -9.69 0.09 -3.74
CA MET A 89 -9.26 1.37 -3.17
C MET A 89 -10.46 2.22 -2.73
N GLY A 90 -11.65 1.93 -3.24
CA GLY A 90 -12.86 2.65 -2.91
C GLY A 90 -12.92 4.07 -3.46
N SER A 91 -12.18 4.32 -4.53
CA SER A 91 -12.11 5.64 -5.14
C SER A 91 -12.10 5.54 -6.66
N ARG A 92 -12.36 6.67 -7.30
CA ARG A 92 -12.20 6.77 -8.76
C ARG A 92 -10.74 7.04 -9.07
N ALA A 93 -10.21 6.32 -10.04
CA ALA A 93 -8.85 6.57 -10.50
C ALA A 93 -8.84 7.70 -11.54
N HIS A 94 -7.75 8.44 -11.56
CA HIS A 94 -7.44 9.30 -12.70
C HIS A 94 -7.04 8.40 -13.86
N THR A 95 -7.49 8.72 -15.04
CA THR A 95 -7.18 7.94 -16.25
C THR A 95 -6.46 8.79 -17.29
#